data_64a049792e5718d6d751a2ebde9e91e6
#
_entry.id   64a049792e5718d6d751a2ebde9e91e6
#
_cell.length_a   1.000
_cell.length_b   1.000
_cell.length_c   1.000
_cell.angle_alpha   90.00
_cell.angle_beta   90.00
_cell.angle_gamma   90.00
#
_symmetry.space_group_name_H-M   'P 1'
#
loop_
_entity.id
_entity.type
_entity.pdbx_description
1 polymer ?
#
loop_
_entity_poly.entity_id
_entity_poly.type
_entity_poly.pdbx_seq_one_letter_code
_entity_poly.pdbx_strand_id
1 'polypeptide(L)'
;RDTWYDGPLPHWFLDRTFATVTTAATTTCYRFDNGRFYGWEGTYCCAGTCTHVWQYAQALARTFPPLERSLRQNIDFDQEFNAKTGLIHYRGEAARDLAIDGQCGTIIRAWREHTMCPDDAFLKKVYPNVRKAMELVIARDEGQDGILDGPQYNTLDTTWYGQISWITSLYIAALRASAALAGDAGDAEFAALCTRIADLGAKNIADRLFNGEYFVHKLDPKFPGANAIGDGCHSDQILGQSMAMQNGLPRVVPREQSVKALKAIYKYCLAPDAGGYRTFAEKTVKGGRWYAMPGEGGLIMCTWPKGGSDAAMGKSDDAWAAGYFNECMNGFEYQ
;
A
#
# COMPACT_ATOMS: atom_id res chain seq x y z
N ARG A 1 21.58 14.32 16.58
CA ARG A 1 20.94 13.88 17.83
C ARG A 1 20.29 15.05 18.56
N ASP A 2 21.03 16.07 18.91
CA ASP A 2 20.55 17.19 19.72
C ASP A 2 19.39 17.93 19.02
N THR A 3 19.53 18.23 17.73
CA THR A 3 18.47 18.85 16.93
C THR A 3 17.16 18.06 16.94
N TRP A 4 17.23 16.73 17.10
CA TRP A 4 16.06 15.86 17.13
C TRP A 4 15.40 15.80 18.50
N TYR A 5 16.20 15.60 19.55
CA TYR A 5 15.66 15.39 20.91
C TYR A 5 15.44 16.68 21.71
N ASP A 6 16.02 17.81 21.29
CA ASP A 6 15.80 19.12 21.92
C ASP A 6 14.56 19.85 21.39
N GLY A 7 13.79 19.21 20.51
CA GLY A 7 12.55 19.76 19.96
C GLY A 7 11.38 19.68 20.97
N PRO A 8 10.24 20.35 20.67
CA PRO A 8 9.07 20.37 21.54
C PRO A 8 8.23 19.09 21.50
N LEU A 9 8.60 18.12 20.66
CA LEU A 9 7.86 16.87 20.50
C LEU A 9 8.20 15.88 21.62
N PRO A 10 7.24 15.08 22.08
CA PRO A 10 7.49 14.06 23.10
C PRO A 10 8.52 13.02 22.62
N HIS A 11 9.41 12.59 23.51
CA HIS A 11 10.46 11.62 23.16
C HIS A 11 9.88 10.29 22.65
N TRP A 12 8.77 9.82 23.20
CA TRP A 12 8.11 8.60 22.72
C TRP A 12 7.66 8.72 21.26
N PHE A 13 7.22 9.90 20.83
CA PHE A 13 6.85 10.16 19.43
C PHE A 13 8.10 10.17 18.52
N LEU A 14 9.17 10.82 18.98
CA LEU A 14 10.45 10.87 18.28
C LEU A 14 11.03 9.45 18.10
N ASP A 15 11.02 8.64 19.16
CA ASP A 15 11.50 7.25 19.10
C ASP A 15 10.68 6.43 18.11
N ARG A 16 9.36 6.53 18.12
CA ARG A 16 8.48 5.79 17.20
C ARG A 16 8.70 6.17 15.74
N THR A 17 8.90 7.45 15.46
CA THR A 17 9.12 7.92 14.09
C THR A 17 10.54 7.67 13.58
N PHE A 18 11.54 7.62 14.45
CA PHE A 18 12.94 7.47 14.07
C PHE A 18 13.46 6.05 14.15
N ALA A 19 12.88 5.22 15.00
CA ALA A 19 13.31 3.84 15.17
C ALA A 19 13.27 3.04 13.85
N THR A 20 12.31 3.31 13.00
CA THR A 20 12.15 2.64 11.69
C THR A 20 13.34 2.92 10.75
N VAL A 21 14.02 4.06 10.85
CA VAL A 21 15.19 4.39 10.02
C VAL A 21 16.39 3.51 10.38
N THR A 22 16.48 3.04 11.62
CA THR A 22 17.58 2.18 12.08
C THR A 22 17.60 0.83 11.37
N THR A 23 16.48 0.39 10.80
CA THR A 23 16.39 -0.82 9.98
C THR A 23 17.40 -0.82 8.83
N ALA A 24 17.67 0.35 8.25
CA ALA A 24 18.66 0.49 7.18
C ALA A 24 20.10 0.14 7.60
N ALA A 25 20.40 0.17 8.91
CA ALA A 25 21.70 -0.17 9.49
C ALA A 25 21.77 -1.59 10.06
N THR A 26 20.79 -2.42 9.75
CA THR A 26 20.73 -3.82 10.22
C THR A 26 21.05 -4.80 9.10
N THR A 27 21.15 -6.08 9.45
CA THR A 27 21.34 -7.18 8.48
C THR A 27 20.13 -7.43 7.58
N THR A 28 19.07 -6.67 7.73
CA THR A 28 17.89 -6.72 6.82
C THR A 28 18.03 -5.79 5.62
N CYS A 29 19.10 -4.99 5.55
CA CYS A 29 19.37 -4.10 4.43
C CYS A 29 20.81 -4.25 3.96
N TYR A 30 21.00 -4.45 2.66
CA TYR A 30 22.32 -4.55 2.04
C TYR A 30 22.41 -3.66 0.81
N ARG A 31 23.50 -2.90 0.72
CA ARG A 31 23.86 -2.19 -0.51
C ARG A 31 25.14 -2.78 -1.06
N PHE A 32 25.08 -3.28 -2.28
CA PHE A 32 26.21 -3.85 -2.98
C PHE A 32 27.06 -2.77 -3.68
N ASP A 33 28.30 -3.09 -4.01
CA ASP A 33 29.22 -2.21 -4.72
C ASP A 33 28.75 -1.79 -6.12
N ASN A 34 27.98 -2.63 -6.79
CA ASN A 34 27.32 -2.34 -8.06
C ASN A 34 26.10 -1.39 -7.92
N GLY A 35 25.83 -0.89 -6.70
CA GLY A 35 24.73 0.02 -6.39
C GLY A 35 23.37 -0.65 -6.16
N ARG A 36 23.28 -1.98 -6.29
CA ARG A 36 22.05 -2.72 -5.98
C ARG A 36 21.77 -2.66 -4.48
N PHE A 37 20.51 -2.48 -4.13
CA PHE A 37 20.06 -2.46 -2.75
C PHE A 37 19.02 -3.56 -2.52
N TYR A 38 19.19 -4.27 -1.43
CA TYR A 38 18.20 -5.23 -0.93
C TYR A 38 17.71 -4.81 0.45
N GLY A 39 16.39 -4.72 0.61
CA GLY A 39 15.73 -4.62 1.89
C GLY A 39 14.82 -5.83 2.08
N TRP A 40 14.90 -6.48 3.25
CA TRP A 40 14.08 -7.63 3.60
C TRP A 40 13.15 -7.30 4.75
N GLU A 41 12.01 -7.98 4.81
CA GLU A 41 11.08 -7.91 5.94
C GLU A 41 11.70 -8.43 7.24
N GLY A 42 12.68 -9.30 7.13
CA GLY A 42 13.44 -9.91 8.22
C GLY A 42 14.44 -10.92 7.70
N THR A 43 15.24 -11.50 8.60
CA THR A 43 16.23 -12.52 8.24
C THR A 43 15.51 -13.74 7.65
N TYR A 44 15.92 -14.15 6.45
CA TYR A 44 15.34 -15.27 5.70
C TYR A 44 13.87 -15.09 5.28
N CYS A 45 13.33 -13.88 5.34
CA CYS A 45 11.99 -13.61 4.90
C CYS A 45 12.00 -12.99 3.49
N CYS A 46 11.34 -13.64 2.55
CA CYS A 46 11.13 -13.19 1.16
C CYS A 46 12.41 -12.93 0.36
N ALA A 47 12.30 -12.64 -0.91
CA ALA A 47 13.36 -12.06 -1.71
C ALA A 47 13.48 -10.56 -1.43
N GLY A 48 14.67 -10.00 -1.58
CA GLY A 48 14.91 -8.60 -1.24
C GLY A 48 14.12 -7.61 -2.07
N THR A 49 13.71 -6.54 -1.45
CA THR A 49 13.07 -5.36 -2.05
C THR A 49 11.74 -5.69 -2.74
N CYS A 50 10.87 -6.44 -2.05
CA CYS A 50 9.51 -6.69 -2.51
C CYS A 50 8.77 -5.37 -2.71
N THR A 51 8.26 -5.10 -3.91
CA THR A 51 7.59 -3.84 -4.25
C THR A 51 6.38 -3.56 -3.37
N HIS A 52 5.59 -4.60 -3.10
CA HIS A 52 4.36 -4.54 -2.32
C HIS A 52 4.60 -4.42 -0.80
N VAL A 53 5.82 -4.63 -0.35
CA VAL A 53 6.25 -4.40 1.05
C VAL A 53 7.03 -3.10 1.16
N TRP A 54 8.03 -2.90 0.30
CA TRP A 54 8.91 -1.73 0.35
C TRP A 54 8.18 -0.40 0.14
N GLN A 55 7.02 -0.41 -0.53
CA GLN A 55 6.20 0.78 -0.70
C GLN A 55 5.76 1.44 0.61
N TYR A 56 5.70 0.68 1.70
CA TYR A 56 5.35 1.20 3.02
C TYR A 56 6.52 1.91 3.70
N ALA A 57 7.76 1.67 3.25
CA ALA A 57 8.98 2.27 3.80
C ALA A 57 9.16 3.72 3.32
N GLN A 58 8.51 4.68 3.96
CA GLN A 58 8.53 6.08 3.56
C GLN A 58 9.74 6.88 4.07
N ALA A 59 10.32 6.47 5.20
CA ALA A 59 11.36 7.23 5.88
C ALA A 59 12.67 7.32 5.09
N LEU A 60 13.08 6.25 4.41
CA LEU A 60 14.34 6.20 3.65
C LEU A 60 14.39 7.22 2.52
N ALA A 61 13.28 7.46 1.84
CA ALA A 61 13.20 8.46 0.78
C ALA A 61 13.46 9.88 1.28
N ARG A 62 13.05 10.17 2.49
CA ARG A 62 13.23 11.49 3.11
C ARG A 62 14.62 11.65 3.71
N THR A 63 15.21 10.57 4.21
CA THR A 63 16.53 10.57 4.87
C THR A 63 17.67 10.35 3.88
N PHE A 64 17.46 9.45 2.91
CA PHE A 64 18.45 9.05 1.91
C PHE A 64 17.87 9.09 0.48
N PRO A 65 17.46 10.26 -0.03
CA PRO A 65 16.82 10.36 -1.35
C PRO A 65 17.61 9.72 -2.49
N PRO A 66 18.96 9.81 -2.56
CA PRO A 66 19.72 9.15 -3.61
C PRO A 66 19.60 7.61 -3.58
N LEU A 67 19.46 7.01 -2.40
CA LEU A 67 19.25 5.56 -2.26
C LEU A 67 17.93 5.14 -2.87
N GLU A 68 16.84 5.78 -2.48
CA GLU A 68 15.51 5.49 -3.03
C GLU A 68 15.44 5.74 -4.54
N ARG A 69 16.03 6.83 -5.04
CA ARG A 69 16.12 7.05 -6.49
C ARG A 69 16.85 5.91 -7.20
N SER A 70 17.92 5.39 -6.59
CA SER A 70 18.67 4.28 -7.19
C SER A 70 17.83 3.00 -7.30
N LEU A 71 16.92 2.76 -6.34
CA LEU A 71 15.96 1.66 -6.41
C LEU A 71 15.01 1.81 -7.61
N ARG A 72 14.42 3.00 -7.78
CA ARG A 72 13.55 3.27 -8.94
C ARG A 72 14.29 3.13 -10.25
N GLN A 73 15.51 3.71 -10.34
CA GLN A 73 16.25 3.78 -11.59
C GLN A 73 16.91 2.50 -12.05
N ASN A 74 17.35 1.66 -11.11
CA ASN A 74 18.21 0.51 -11.40
C ASN A 74 17.55 -0.83 -11.06
N ILE A 75 16.48 -0.83 -10.25
CA ILE A 75 15.79 -2.04 -9.84
C ILE A 75 14.39 -2.07 -10.44
N ASP A 76 13.46 -1.24 -9.93
CA ASP A 76 12.05 -1.37 -10.26
C ASP A 76 11.72 -1.06 -11.73
N PHE A 77 12.35 -0.03 -12.32
CA PHE A 77 12.14 0.37 -13.71
C PHE A 77 13.28 -0.02 -14.64
N ASP A 78 14.12 -0.97 -14.25
CA ASP A 78 15.23 -1.49 -15.05
C ASP A 78 15.35 -3.02 -14.90
N GLN A 79 16.08 -3.51 -13.90
CA GLN A 79 16.38 -4.94 -13.75
C GLN A 79 15.13 -5.81 -13.54
N GLU A 80 14.14 -5.30 -12.78
CA GLU A 80 12.91 -6.00 -12.43
C GLU A 80 11.72 -5.60 -13.32
N PHE A 81 11.99 -4.85 -14.38
CA PHE A 81 10.97 -4.34 -15.28
C PHE A 81 10.85 -5.17 -16.56
N ASN A 82 9.65 -5.60 -16.85
CA ASN A 82 9.34 -6.21 -18.14
C ASN A 82 8.89 -5.13 -19.13
N ALA A 83 9.80 -4.70 -20.00
CA ALA A 83 9.55 -3.65 -20.98
C ALA A 83 8.45 -3.96 -22.03
N LYS A 84 8.08 -5.25 -22.19
CA LYS A 84 7.00 -5.65 -23.11
C LYS A 84 5.62 -5.48 -22.48
N THR A 85 5.49 -5.78 -21.19
CA THR A 85 4.21 -5.82 -20.50
C THR A 85 3.96 -4.64 -19.56
N GLY A 86 5.02 -3.92 -19.15
CA GLY A 86 4.93 -2.90 -18.11
C GLY A 86 4.94 -3.46 -16.68
N LEU A 87 5.15 -4.76 -16.52
CA LEU A 87 5.18 -5.44 -15.24
C LEU A 87 6.45 -5.09 -14.45
N ILE A 88 6.31 -4.69 -13.22
CA ILE A 88 7.39 -4.65 -12.22
C ILE A 88 7.29 -5.95 -11.41
N HIS A 89 8.33 -6.77 -11.43
CA HIS A 89 8.36 -8.03 -10.70
C HIS A 89 8.28 -7.77 -9.19
N TYR A 90 7.28 -8.32 -8.52
CA TYR A 90 6.98 -7.93 -7.14
C TYR A 90 8.01 -8.42 -6.11
N ARG A 91 8.76 -9.48 -6.42
CA ARG A 91 9.86 -10.01 -5.59
C ARG A 91 11.18 -10.09 -6.34
N GLY A 92 11.42 -9.16 -7.21
CA GLY A 92 12.63 -9.10 -7.97
C GLY A 92 12.89 -10.38 -8.77
N GLU A 93 14.06 -10.96 -8.60
CA GLU A 93 14.47 -12.17 -9.33
C GLU A 93 13.69 -13.42 -8.92
N ALA A 94 13.11 -13.44 -7.71
CA ALA A 94 12.51 -14.63 -7.13
C ALA A 94 11.06 -14.87 -7.59
N ALA A 95 10.31 -13.82 -7.94
CA ALA A 95 8.94 -13.96 -8.40
C ALA A 95 8.58 -12.89 -9.43
N ARG A 96 8.14 -13.33 -10.57
CA ARG A 96 7.93 -12.53 -11.79
C ARG A 96 6.46 -12.23 -12.06
N ASP A 97 5.67 -12.11 -11.01
CA ASP A 97 4.25 -11.83 -11.07
C ASP A 97 3.92 -10.41 -10.65
N LEU A 98 2.67 -10.04 -10.81
CA LEU A 98 2.13 -8.75 -10.48
C LEU A 98 1.54 -8.75 -9.06
N ALA A 99 2.04 -7.86 -8.20
CA ALA A 99 1.30 -7.40 -7.04
C ALA A 99 0.74 -6.02 -7.31
N ILE A 100 -0.57 -5.87 -7.31
CA ILE A 100 -1.26 -4.63 -7.76
C ILE A 100 -0.89 -3.44 -6.89
N ASP A 101 -0.88 -3.63 -5.59
CA ASP A 101 -0.50 -2.61 -4.62
C ASP A 101 0.98 -2.20 -4.77
N GLY A 102 1.86 -3.17 -4.99
CA GLY A 102 3.28 -2.92 -5.24
C GLY A 102 3.53 -2.15 -6.53
N GLN A 103 2.83 -2.51 -7.61
CA GLN A 103 2.89 -1.81 -8.89
C GLN A 103 2.45 -0.35 -8.73
N CYS A 104 1.28 -0.11 -8.12
CA CYS A 104 0.76 1.22 -7.86
C CYS A 104 1.68 2.02 -6.92
N GLY A 105 2.13 1.41 -5.82
CA GLY A 105 3.02 2.04 -4.87
C GLY A 105 4.37 2.44 -5.48
N THR A 106 4.92 1.64 -6.38
CA THR A 106 6.16 1.98 -7.09
C THR A 106 5.98 3.19 -8.02
N ILE A 107 4.85 3.29 -8.69
CA ILE A 107 4.50 4.46 -9.53
C ILE A 107 4.38 5.72 -8.66
N ILE A 108 3.68 5.65 -7.54
CA ILE A 108 3.54 6.78 -6.60
C ILE A 108 4.92 7.23 -6.08
N ARG A 109 5.80 6.27 -5.78
CA ARG A 109 7.17 6.56 -5.33
C ARG A 109 8.01 7.19 -6.43
N ALA A 110 7.80 6.87 -7.70
CA ALA A 110 8.49 7.54 -8.80
C ALA A 110 8.17 9.05 -8.81
N TRP A 111 6.92 9.44 -8.56
CA TRP A 111 6.55 10.84 -8.38
C TRP A 111 7.24 11.46 -7.16
N ARG A 112 7.23 10.77 -6.01
CA ARG A 112 7.91 11.21 -4.80
C ARG A 112 9.39 11.51 -5.03
N GLU A 113 10.12 10.59 -5.69
CA GLU A 113 11.54 10.77 -6.00
C GLU A 113 11.77 11.90 -7.00
N HIS A 114 10.90 12.06 -8.00
CA HIS A 114 10.99 13.16 -8.95
C HIS A 114 10.86 14.52 -8.26
N THR A 115 9.87 14.70 -7.41
CA THR A 115 9.67 15.97 -6.67
C THR A 115 10.82 16.34 -5.72
N MET A 116 11.69 15.41 -5.40
CA MET A 116 12.90 15.62 -4.60
C MET A 116 14.18 15.69 -5.45
N CYS A 117 14.06 15.73 -6.78
CA CYS A 117 15.21 15.90 -7.68
C CYS A 117 15.46 17.38 -7.98
N PRO A 118 16.73 17.78 -8.17
CA PRO A 118 17.05 19.15 -8.55
C PRO A 118 16.81 19.43 -10.04
N ASP A 119 16.62 18.38 -10.86
CA ASP A 119 16.46 18.45 -12.31
C ASP A 119 15.63 17.28 -12.84
N ASP A 120 15.39 17.25 -14.15
CA ASP A 120 14.57 16.26 -14.83
C ASP A 120 15.32 14.99 -15.26
N ALA A 121 16.56 14.81 -14.87
CA ALA A 121 17.35 13.64 -15.31
C ALA A 121 16.72 12.31 -14.83
N PHE A 122 16.23 12.30 -13.58
CA PHE A 122 15.50 11.17 -13.05
C PHE A 122 14.24 10.88 -13.86
N LEU A 123 13.39 11.88 -14.07
CA LEU A 123 12.14 11.76 -14.82
C LEU A 123 12.40 11.20 -16.23
N LYS A 124 13.33 11.82 -16.96
CA LYS A 124 13.68 11.38 -18.33
C LYS A 124 14.10 9.92 -18.40
N LYS A 125 14.77 9.43 -17.35
CA LYS A 125 15.22 8.03 -17.28
C LYS A 125 14.07 7.07 -17.02
N VAL A 126 13.18 7.36 -16.07
CA VAL A 126 12.19 6.39 -15.59
C VAL A 126 10.83 6.51 -16.26
N TYR A 127 10.46 7.69 -16.76
CA TYR A 127 9.11 7.97 -17.25
C TYR A 127 8.61 7.00 -18.33
N PRO A 128 9.41 6.60 -19.35
CA PRO A 128 8.93 5.66 -20.37
C PRO A 128 8.45 4.33 -19.76
N ASN A 129 9.09 3.87 -18.69
CA ASN A 129 8.75 2.64 -18.01
C ASN A 129 7.63 2.84 -16.97
N VAL A 130 7.58 3.99 -16.31
CA VAL A 130 6.45 4.38 -15.45
C VAL A 130 5.15 4.43 -16.25
N ARG A 131 5.16 5.03 -17.43
CA ARG A 131 4.01 5.07 -18.33
C ARG A 131 3.51 3.66 -18.64
N LYS A 132 4.40 2.76 -19.09
CA LYS A 132 4.04 1.35 -19.38
C LYS A 132 3.53 0.62 -18.14
N ALA A 133 4.14 0.87 -16.99
CA ALA A 133 3.69 0.27 -15.74
C ALA A 133 2.25 0.69 -15.40
N MET A 134 1.90 1.95 -15.65
CA MET A 134 0.54 2.44 -15.42
C MET A 134 -0.44 1.93 -16.47
N GLU A 135 -0.02 1.84 -17.74
CA GLU A 135 -0.82 1.25 -18.82
C GLU A 135 -1.22 -0.20 -18.49
N LEU A 136 -0.32 -0.99 -17.89
CA LEU A 136 -0.63 -2.35 -17.43
C LEU A 136 -1.77 -2.36 -16.39
N VAL A 137 -1.76 -1.42 -15.44
CA VAL A 137 -2.81 -1.36 -14.41
C VAL A 137 -4.13 -0.86 -15.01
N ILE A 138 -4.07 0.16 -15.88
CA ILE A 138 -5.25 0.66 -16.61
C ILE A 138 -5.90 -0.45 -17.46
N ALA A 139 -5.10 -1.32 -18.08
CA ALA A 139 -5.62 -2.45 -18.85
C ALA A 139 -6.38 -3.49 -18.01
N ARG A 140 -6.24 -3.48 -16.69
CA ARG A 140 -7.00 -4.31 -15.73
C ARG A 140 -8.27 -3.63 -15.20
N ASP A 141 -8.43 -2.36 -15.47
CA ASP A 141 -9.65 -1.60 -15.24
C ASP A 141 -10.47 -1.65 -16.53
N GLU A 142 -11.28 -2.71 -16.70
CA GLU A 142 -12.05 -2.95 -17.93
C GLU A 142 -12.98 -1.79 -18.31
N GLY A 143 -13.50 -1.08 -17.30
CA GLY A 143 -14.36 0.08 -17.46
C GLY A 143 -13.62 1.39 -17.60
N GLN A 144 -12.34 1.44 -17.31
CA GLN A 144 -11.57 2.66 -17.10
C GLN A 144 -12.30 3.66 -16.20
N ASP A 145 -12.93 3.14 -15.16
CA ASP A 145 -13.75 3.90 -14.22
C ASP A 145 -13.04 4.13 -12.86
N GLY A 146 -11.78 3.71 -12.77
CA GLY A 146 -10.91 3.89 -11.61
C GLY A 146 -11.16 2.89 -10.50
N ILE A 147 -11.91 1.82 -10.76
CA ILE A 147 -12.14 0.71 -9.84
C ILE A 147 -11.63 -0.58 -10.48
N LEU A 148 -10.76 -1.29 -9.78
CA LEU A 148 -10.31 -2.60 -10.21
C LEU A 148 -11.29 -3.67 -9.72
N ASP A 149 -11.63 -4.58 -10.64
CA ASP A 149 -12.43 -5.78 -10.38
C ASP A 149 -11.56 -7.05 -10.57
N GLY A 150 -12.11 -8.20 -10.20
CA GLY A 150 -11.45 -9.49 -10.40
C GLY A 150 -10.26 -9.75 -9.47
N PRO A 151 -9.29 -10.58 -9.89
CA PRO A 151 -8.20 -11.03 -9.03
C PRO A 151 -7.13 -9.97 -8.84
N GLN A 152 -6.78 -9.68 -7.59
CA GLN A 152 -5.80 -8.68 -7.17
C GLN A 152 -4.86 -9.28 -6.13
N TYR A 153 -3.73 -9.86 -6.59
CA TYR A 153 -2.66 -10.29 -5.67
C TYR A 153 -2.00 -9.07 -5.03
N ASN A 154 -1.67 -9.17 -3.76
CA ASN A 154 -1.26 -8.04 -2.95
C ASN A 154 -0.33 -8.44 -1.79
N THR A 155 0.07 -7.47 -0.96
CA THR A 155 1.00 -7.61 0.16
C THR A 155 0.61 -8.65 1.22
N LEU A 156 -0.65 -9.09 1.24
CA LEU A 156 -1.09 -10.15 2.14
C LEU A 156 -0.80 -11.57 1.59
N ASP A 157 0.07 -11.67 0.60
CA ASP A 157 0.49 -12.93 -0.05
C ASP A 157 -0.67 -13.78 -0.57
N THR A 158 -1.78 -13.14 -0.92
CA THR A 158 -2.97 -13.79 -1.42
C THR A 158 -3.65 -12.95 -2.49
N THR A 159 -4.50 -13.58 -3.30
CA THR A 159 -5.32 -12.90 -4.28
C THR A 159 -6.67 -12.57 -3.66
N TRP A 160 -7.00 -11.29 -3.62
CA TRP A 160 -8.33 -10.79 -3.27
C TRP A 160 -9.15 -10.57 -4.53
N TYR A 161 -10.46 -10.66 -4.41
CA TYR A 161 -11.38 -10.57 -5.55
C TYR A 161 -12.48 -9.55 -5.29
N GLY A 162 -12.82 -8.80 -6.33
CA GLY A 162 -13.87 -7.78 -6.29
C GLY A 162 -13.34 -6.35 -6.16
N GLN A 163 -14.21 -5.43 -5.77
CA GLN A 163 -13.86 -4.02 -5.64
C GLN A 163 -13.27 -3.76 -4.24
N ILE A 164 -11.98 -3.54 -4.18
CA ILE A 164 -11.21 -3.49 -2.94
C ILE A 164 -10.84 -2.04 -2.65
N SER A 165 -11.37 -1.44 -1.57
CA SER A 165 -11.23 -0.01 -1.29
C SER A 165 -9.78 0.45 -1.15
N TRP A 166 -8.94 -0.28 -0.42
CA TRP A 166 -7.55 0.13 -0.21
C TRP A 166 -6.71 0.02 -1.49
N ILE A 167 -6.87 -1.04 -2.28
CA ILE A 167 -6.18 -1.18 -3.57
C ILE A 167 -6.71 -0.14 -4.57
N THR A 168 -8.02 0.09 -4.62
CA THR A 168 -8.62 1.14 -5.44
C THR A 168 -8.07 2.52 -5.06
N SER A 169 -7.91 2.81 -3.76
CA SER A 169 -7.33 4.08 -3.33
C SER A 169 -5.88 4.25 -3.80
N LEU A 170 -5.08 3.17 -3.77
CA LEU A 170 -3.72 3.16 -4.32
C LEU A 170 -3.70 3.33 -5.84
N TYR A 171 -4.61 2.67 -6.55
CA TYR A 171 -4.74 2.81 -8.01
C TYR A 171 -5.05 4.26 -8.40
N ILE A 172 -6.00 4.90 -7.74
CA ILE A 172 -6.32 6.32 -7.99
C ILE A 172 -5.12 7.21 -7.67
N ALA A 173 -4.40 6.94 -6.58
CA ALA A 173 -3.18 7.69 -6.23
C ALA A 173 -2.07 7.50 -7.29
N ALA A 174 -1.91 6.29 -7.82
CA ALA A 174 -0.96 6.00 -8.90
C ALA A 174 -1.34 6.69 -10.22
N LEU A 175 -2.65 6.77 -10.54
CA LEU A 175 -3.14 7.57 -11.66
C LEU A 175 -2.83 9.06 -11.49
N ARG A 176 -3.02 9.63 -10.28
CA ARG A 176 -2.66 11.02 -9.96
C ARG A 176 -1.16 11.26 -10.13
N ALA A 177 -0.33 10.33 -9.63
CA ALA A 177 1.13 10.38 -9.78
C ALA A 177 1.54 10.30 -11.25
N SER A 178 0.93 9.40 -12.01
CA SER A 178 1.20 9.24 -13.44
C SER A 178 0.78 10.47 -14.25
N ALA A 179 -0.35 11.09 -13.91
CA ALA A 179 -0.79 12.33 -14.55
C ALA A 179 0.20 13.48 -14.32
N ALA A 180 0.71 13.60 -13.09
CA ALA A 180 1.71 14.61 -12.75
C ALA A 180 3.05 14.38 -13.47
N LEU A 181 3.57 13.13 -13.42
CA LEU A 181 4.80 12.74 -14.14
C LEU A 181 4.67 12.95 -15.66
N ALA A 182 3.51 12.61 -16.24
CA ALA A 182 3.24 12.81 -17.66
C ALA A 182 3.21 14.30 -18.01
N GLY A 183 2.61 15.13 -17.15
CA GLY A 183 2.60 16.59 -17.33
C GLY A 183 4.01 17.17 -17.38
N ASP A 184 4.86 16.80 -16.42
CA ASP A 184 6.25 17.24 -16.35
C ASP A 184 7.11 16.66 -17.48
N ALA A 185 6.76 15.47 -18.00
CA ALA A 185 7.43 14.87 -19.16
C ALA A 185 6.92 15.41 -20.52
N GLY A 186 5.89 16.25 -20.53
CA GLY A 186 5.31 16.81 -21.77
C GLY A 186 4.33 15.85 -22.48
N ASP A 187 3.89 14.80 -21.85
CA ASP A 187 2.94 13.79 -22.38
C ASP A 187 1.50 14.17 -21.98
N ALA A 188 0.97 15.19 -22.62
CA ALA A 188 -0.34 15.75 -22.31
C ALA A 188 -1.49 14.76 -22.51
N GLU A 189 -1.39 13.86 -23.50
CA GLU A 189 -2.42 12.85 -23.78
C GLU A 189 -2.54 11.84 -22.63
N PHE A 190 -1.42 11.31 -22.18
CA PHE A 190 -1.40 10.36 -21.08
C PHE A 190 -1.78 11.01 -19.75
N ALA A 191 -1.36 12.27 -19.53
CA ALA A 191 -1.78 13.04 -18.37
C ALA A 191 -3.30 13.22 -18.32
N ALA A 192 -3.92 13.55 -19.45
CA ALA A 192 -5.38 13.69 -19.55
C ALA A 192 -6.12 12.36 -19.32
N LEU A 193 -5.61 11.25 -19.88
CA LEU A 193 -6.15 9.91 -19.66
C LEU A 193 -6.14 9.54 -18.16
N CYS A 194 -4.99 9.65 -17.52
CA CYS A 194 -4.81 9.32 -16.10
C CYS A 194 -5.69 10.22 -15.20
N THR A 195 -5.77 11.52 -15.51
CA THR A 195 -6.63 12.45 -14.76
C THR A 195 -8.09 12.06 -14.86
N ARG A 196 -8.58 11.77 -16.07
CA ARG A 196 -9.96 11.35 -16.30
C ARG A 196 -10.34 10.10 -15.50
N ILE A 197 -9.49 9.07 -15.56
CA ILE A 197 -9.75 7.82 -14.83
C ILE A 197 -9.66 8.05 -13.31
N ALA A 198 -8.70 8.85 -12.84
CA ALA A 198 -8.56 9.18 -11.43
C ALA A 198 -9.78 9.96 -10.90
N ASP A 199 -10.34 10.89 -11.67
CA ASP A 199 -11.54 11.67 -11.28
C ASP A 199 -12.77 10.78 -11.21
N LEU A 200 -12.95 9.88 -12.16
CA LEU A 200 -14.02 8.88 -12.12
C LEU A 200 -13.83 7.92 -10.93
N GLY A 201 -12.60 7.45 -10.71
CA GLY A 201 -12.28 6.58 -9.59
C GLY A 201 -12.56 7.22 -8.23
N ALA A 202 -12.17 8.49 -8.06
CA ALA A 202 -12.43 9.25 -6.84
C ALA A 202 -13.95 9.40 -6.56
N LYS A 203 -14.75 9.57 -7.62
CA LYS A 203 -16.21 9.56 -7.50
C LYS A 203 -16.73 8.15 -7.17
N ASN A 204 -16.29 7.15 -7.91
CA ASN A 204 -16.81 5.80 -7.81
C ASN A 204 -16.46 5.12 -6.47
N ILE A 205 -15.25 5.31 -5.93
CA ILE A 205 -14.89 4.79 -4.60
C ILE A 205 -15.78 5.43 -3.52
N ALA A 206 -16.04 6.74 -3.64
CA ALA A 206 -16.90 7.48 -2.72
C ALA A 206 -18.36 7.02 -2.77
N ASP A 207 -18.88 6.78 -3.96
CA ASP A 207 -20.29 6.44 -4.18
C ASP A 207 -20.58 4.93 -3.94
N ARG A 208 -19.61 4.06 -4.31
CA ARG A 208 -19.84 2.61 -4.33
C ARG A 208 -19.29 1.88 -3.11
N LEU A 209 -18.15 2.34 -2.56
CA LEU A 209 -17.43 1.63 -1.52
C LEU A 209 -17.52 2.28 -0.13
N PHE A 210 -18.18 3.42 0.00
CA PHE A 210 -18.40 4.08 1.29
C PHE A 210 -19.79 3.72 1.85
N ASN A 211 -19.82 3.11 3.05
CA ASN A 211 -21.08 2.66 3.67
C ASN A 211 -21.74 3.70 4.57
N GLY A 212 -21.27 4.96 4.53
CA GLY A 212 -21.72 6.06 5.38
C GLY A 212 -20.83 6.34 6.59
N GLU A 213 -19.98 5.39 6.99
CA GLU A 213 -19.08 5.48 8.14
C GLU A 213 -17.63 5.16 7.75
N TYR A 214 -17.40 4.11 6.94
CA TYR A 214 -16.08 3.67 6.48
C TYR A 214 -16.16 3.03 5.10
N PHE A 215 -15.00 2.77 4.48
CA PHE A 215 -14.91 2.12 3.18
C PHE A 215 -14.89 0.60 3.32
N VAL A 216 -15.61 -0.07 2.46
CA VAL A 216 -15.82 -1.52 2.43
C VAL A 216 -15.31 -2.11 1.11
N HIS A 217 -15.27 -3.44 1.05
CA HIS A 217 -15.02 -4.16 -0.19
C HIS A 217 -16.34 -4.73 -0.73
N LYS A 218 -16.51 -4.72 -2.05
CA LYS A 218 -17.58 -5.46 -2.70
C LYS A 218 -17.05 -6.78 -3.20
N LEU A 219 -17.66 -7.85 -2.72
CA LEU A 219 -17.33 -9.23 -3.12
C LEU A 219 -17.64 -9.42 -4.62
N ASP A 220 -16.80 -10.16 -5.32
CA ASP A 220 -17.07 -10.53 -6.70
C ASP A 220 -17.99 -11.77 -6.75
N PRO A 221 -19.22 -11.64 -7.26
CA PRO A 221 -20.16 -12.75 -7.33
C PRO A 221 -19.70 -13.88 -8.26
N LYS A 222 -18.75 -13.63 -9.16
CA LYS A 222 -18.16 -14.63 -10.04
C LYS A 222 -17.20 -15.57 -9.29
N PHE A 223 -16.72 -15.15 -8.12
CA PHE A 223 -15.75 -15.89 -7.31
C PHE A 223 -16.28 -16.08 -5.87
N PRO A 224 -17.40 -16.78 -5.69
CA PRO A 224 -17.98 -17.00 -4.36
C PRO A 224 -16.99 -17.79 -3.48
N GLY A 225 -16.72 -17.29 -2.28
CA GLY A 225 -15.76 -17.90 -1.35
C GLY A 225 -14.29 -17.50 -1.60
N ALA A 226 -14.01 -16.60 -2.56
CA ALA A 226 -12.69 -16.03 -2.73
C ALA A 226 -12.35 -15.04 -1.59
N ASN A 227 -11.07 -14.84 -1.36
CA ASN A 227 -10.59 -13.93 -0.33
C ASN A 227 -11.08 -12.49 -0.58
N ALA A 228 -11.77 -11.93 0.38
CA ALA A 228 -12.19 -10.54 0.46
C ALA A 228 -12.74 -10.26 1.87
N ILE A 229 -12.79 -9.00 2.28
CA ILE A 229 -13.28 -8.64 3.62
C ILE A 229 -14.73 -8.13 3.63
N GLY A 230 -15.37 -7.97 2.47
CA GLY A 230 -16.76 -7.50 2.41
C GLY A 230 -17.00 -6.22 3.20
N ASP A 231 -17.94 -6.25 4.13
CA ASP A 231 -18.30 -5.12 4.98
C ASP A 231 -17.36 -4.87 6.17
N GLY A 232 -16.19 -5.51 6.19
CA GLY A 232 -15.18 -5.30 7.22
C GLY A 232 -14.63 -3.88 7.21
N CYS A 233 -14.33 -3.35 8.42
CA CYS A 233 -13.59 -2.12 8.61
C CYS A 233 -12.10 -2.45 8.56
N HIS A 234 -11.46 -2.17 7.42
CA HIS A 234 -10.03 -2.41 7.20
C HIS A 234 -9.20 -1.23 7.66
N SER A 235 -8.06 -1.46 8.31
CA SER A 235 -7.18 -0.38 8.77
C SER A 235 -6.59 0.45 7.61
N ASP A 236 -6.31 -0.20 6.49
CA ASP A 236 -5.67 0.44 5.32
C ASP A 236 -6.66 0.92 4.25
N GLN A 237 -7.95 0.96 4.56
CA GLN A 237 -9.04 1.22 3.60
C GLN A 237 -8.84 2.45 2.71
N ILE A 238 -8.05 3.44 3.15
CA ILE A 238 -7.74 4.68 2.41
C ILE A 238 -6.23 4.93 2.30
N LEU A 239 -5.40 3.90 2.25
CA LEU A 239 -3.94 4.00 2.18
C LEU A 239 -3.48 4.90 1.02
N GLY A 240 -4.10 4.79 -0.16
CA GLY A 240 -3.78 5.63 -1.31
C GLY A 240 -4.04 7.13 -1.05
N GLN A 241 -5.03 7.48 -0.23
CA GLN A 241 -5.25 8.86 0.18
C GLN A 241 -4.10 9.38 1.05
N SER A 242 -3.59 8.57 1.97
CA SER A 242 -2.44 8.91 2.79
C SER A 242 -1.19 9.13 1.92
N MET A 243 -0.90 8.21 1.01
CA MET A 243 0.24 8.32 0.09
C MET A 243 0.11 9.53 -0.85
N ALA A 244 -1.07 9.82 -1.36
CA ALA A 244 -1.30 10.99 -2.21
C ALA A 244 -1.02 12.29 -1.45
N MET A 245 -1.52 12.42 -0.22
CA MET A 245 -1.29 13.61 0.60
C MET A 245 0.20 13.81 0.95
N GLN A 246 0.89 12.75 1.32
CA GLN A 246 2.32 12.81 1.63
C GLN A 246 3.18 13.29 0.45
N ASN A 247 2.68 13.11 -0.76
CA ASN A 247 3.39 13.42 -2.00
C ASN A 247 2.80 14.62 -2.77
N GLY A 248 1.94 15.42 -2.12
CA GLY A 248 1.36 16.63 -2.70
C GLY A 248 0.41 16.39 -3.88
N LEU A 249 -0.12 15.19 -4.01
CA LEU A 249 -1.06 14.82 -5.06
C LEU A 249 -2.51 15.24 -4.71
N PRO A 250 -3.38 15.42 -5.71
CA PRO A 250 -4.80 15.65 -5.49
C PRO A 250 -5.45 14.52 -4.69
N ARG A 251 -6.53 14.83 -4.00
CA ARG A 251 -7.25 13.85 -3.16
C ARG A 251 -7.78 12.69 -3.97
N VAL A 252 -7.74 11.54 -3.31
CA VAL A 252 -8.27 10.25 -3.80
C VAL A 252 -9.71 10.05 -3.36
N VAL A 253 -10.04 10.45 -2.13
CA VAL A 253 -11.40 10.36 -1.57
C VAL A 253 -11.81 11.69 -0.94
N PRO A 254 -13.12 11.99 -0.83
CA PRO A 254 -13.62 13.22 -0.20
C PRO A 254 -13.13 13.37 1.25
N ARG A 255 -12.80 14.61 1.63
CA ARG A 255 -12.27 14.91 2.98
C ARG A 255 -13.18 14.41 4.09
N GLU A 256 -14.49 14.63 3.97
CA GLU A 256 -15.44 14.21 5.00
C GLU A 256 -15.48 12.68 5.18
N GLN A 257 -15.43 11.94 4.07
CA GLN A 257 -15.39 10.48 4.10
C GLN A 257 -14.05 9.98 4.66
N SER A 258 -12.92 10.63 4.33
CA SER A 258 -11.61 10.32 4.93
C SER A 258 -11.66 10.47 6.46
N VAL A 259 -12.20 11.57 6.96
CA VAL A 259 -12.32 11.83 8.40
C VAL A 259 -13.21 10.79 9.09
N LYS A 260 -14.33 10.41 8.46
CA LYS A 260 -15.20 9.34 8.99
C LYS A 260 -14.47 7.99 9.01
N ALA A 261 -13.78 7.65 7.94
CA ALA A 261 -13.01 6.41 7.84
C ALA A 261 -11.92 6.31 8.93
N LEU A 262 -11.14 7.38 9.13
CA LEU A 262 -10.13 7.43 10.21
C LEU A 262 -10.74 7.30 11.60
N LYS A 263 -11.90 7.93 11.85
CA LYS A 263 -12.64 7.76 13.11
C LYS A 263 -13.14 6.33 13.29
N ALA A 264 -13.57 5.68 12.22
CA ALA A 264 -14.00 4.29 12.26
C ALA A 264 -12.83 3.34 12.52
N ILE A 265 -11.67 3.55 11.88
CA ILE A 265 -10.45 2.80 12.16
C ILE A 265 -10.06 2.95 13.64
N TYR A 266 -10.02 4.17 14.14
CA TYR A 266 -9.74 4.42 15.56
C TYR A 266 -10.73 3.72 16.50
N LYS A 267 -12.02 3.75 16.16
CA LYS A 267 -13.09 3.17 16.98
C LYS A 267 -13.12 1.66 16.96
N TYR A 268 -12.88 1.06 15.80
CA TYR A 268 -13.15 -0.36 15.57
C TYR A 268 -11.88 -1.22 15.44
N CYS A 269 -10.77 -0.63 14.99
CA CYS A 269 -9.54 -1.38 14.76
C CYS A 269 -8.50 -1.16 15.86
N LEU A 270 -8.52 -0.04 16.59
CA LEU A 270 -7.55 0.20 17.66
C LEU A 270 -7.82 -0.70 18.85
N ALA A 271 -6.87 -1.56 19.17
CA ALA A 271 -6.80 -2.32 20.40
C ALA A 271 -5.78 -1.61 21.34
N PRO A 272 -6.21 -0.97 22.43
CA PRO A 272 -5.29 -0.36 23.40
C PRO A 272 -4.36 -1.37 24.06
N ASP A 273 -4.82 -2.62 24.15
CA ASP A 273 -4.07 -3.80 24.58
C ASP A 273 -4.39 -4.97 23.65
N ALA A 274 -3.40 -5.44 22.94
CA ALA A 274 -3.56 -6.54 22.00
C ALA A 274 -3.81 -7.90 22.67
N GLY A 275 -3.51 -8.04 23.98
CA GLY A 275 -3.60 -9.32 24.69
C GLY A 275 -5.02 -9.89 24.74
N GLY A 276 -6.03 -9.06 24.96
CA GLY A 276 -7.43 -9.47 24.97
C GLY A 276 -7.90 -9.97 23.60
N TYR A 277 -7.56 -9.23 22.55
CA TYR A 277 -7.88 -9.62 21.17
C TYR A 277 -7.15 -10.91 20.76
N ARG A 278 -5.87 -11.03 21.09
CA ARG A 278 -5.09 -12.24 20.84
C ARG A 278 -5.72 -13.46 21.47
N THR A 279 -6.10 -13.39 22.75
CA THR A 279 -6.78 -14.48 23.47
C THR A 279 -8.12 -14.87 22.82
N PHE A 280 -8.86 -13.91 22.31
CA PHE A 280 -10.09 -14.14 21.53
C PHE A 280 -9.77 -14.83 20.20
N ALA A 281 -8.83 -14.29 19.43
CA ALA A 281 -8.50 -14.79 18.10
C ALA A 281 -7.88 -16.20 18.14
N GLU A 282 -7.07 -16.52 19.13
CA GLU A 282 -6.47 -17.86 19.30
C GLU A 282 -7.52 -18.98 19.52
N LYS A 283 -8.74 -18.64 19.92
CA LYS A 283 -9.84 -19.60 20.03
C LYS A 283 -10.47 -19.92 18.68
N THR A 284 -10.39 -18.99 17.74
CA THR A 284 -11.06 -19.07 16.43
C THR A 284 -10.10 -19.31 15.29
N VAL A 285 -8.83 -18.93 15.47
CA VAL A 285 -7.80 -18.96 14.43
C VAL A 285 -6.59 -19.74 14.93
N LYS A 286 -6.19 -20.77 14.20
CA LYS A 286 -4.95 -21.50 14.47
C LYS A 286 -3.81 -20.92 13.65
N GLY A 287 -2.73 -20.46 14.32
CA GLY A 287 -1.48 -20.06 13.65
C GLY A 287 -1.43 -18.63 13.14
N GLY A 288 -2.11 -17.68 13.78
CA GLY A 288 -2.01 -16.25 13.45
C GLY A 288 -0.61 -15.67 13.66
N ARG A 289 -0.27 -14.66 12.87
CA ARG A 289 0.93 -13.82 13.09
C ARG A 289 0.56 -12.66 14.00
N TRP A 290 1.42 -12.39 14.98
CA TRP A 290 1.17 -11.38 16.01
C TRP A 290 2.31 -10.37 16.02
N TYR A 291 2.00 -9.13 15.78
CA TYR A 291 2.97 -8.03 15.74
C TYR A 291 2.89 -7.14 16.99
N ALA A 292 1.88 -7.35 17.84
CA ALA A 292 1.77 -6.72 19.15
C ALA A 292 1.64 -7.77 20.25
N MET A 293 2.30 -7.54 21.38
CA MET A 293 2.28 -8.41 22.55
C MET A 293 1.19 -7.95 23.55
N PRO A 294 0.76 -8.82 24.49
CA PRO A 294 -0.04 -8.37 25.62
C PRO A 294 0.60 -7.18 26.35
N GLY A 295 -0.20 -6.16 26.63
CA GLY A 295 0.25 -4.89 27.20
C GLY A 295 0.68 -3.84 26.16
N GLU A 296 0.73 -4.19 24.87
CA GLU A 296 0.98 -3.25 23.77
C GLU A 296 -0.31 -2.92 23.04
N GLY A 297 -0.45 -1.65 22.62
CA GLY A 297 -1.51 -1.23 21.72
C GLY A 297 -1.15 -1.53 20.27
N GLY A 298 -2.17 -1.77 19.43
CA GLY A 298 -1.99 -1.99 18.00
C GLY A 298 -3.28 -1.83 17.23
N LEU A 299 -3.17 -1.76 15.90
CA LEU A 299 -4.32 -1.83 15.01
C LEU A 299 -4.60 -3.27 14.62
N ILE A 300 -5.85 -3.69 14.81
CA ILE A 300 -6.36 -4.91 14.20
C ILE A 300 -6.57 -4.61 12.73
N MET A 301 -6.04 -5.46 11.84
CA MET A 301 -6.06 -5.23 10.41
C MET A 301 -7.48 -5.07 9.86
N CYS A 302 -8.42 -5.90 10.32
CA CYS A 302 -9.81 -5.82 9.92
C CYS A 302 -10.75 -6.28 11.04
N THR A 303 -11.84 -5.55 11.24
CA THR A 303 -12.93 -5.95 12.14
C THR A 303 -14.27 -5.85 11.42
N TRP A 304 -15.29 -6.55 11.93
CA TRP A 304 -16.65 -6.54 11.37
C TRP A 304 -17.65 -5.98 12.38
N PRO A 305 -17.64 -4.66 12.64
CA PRO A 305 -18.47 -4.05 13.67
C PRO A 305 -19.97 -4.12 13.38
N LYS A 306 -20.35 -4.39 12.14
CA LYS A 306 -21.76 -4.52 11.69
C LYS A 306 -22.12 -5.96 11.33
N GLY A 307 -21.27 -6.94 11.65
CA GLY A 307 -21.41 -8.32 11.22
C GLY A 307 -20.95 -8.55 9.78
N GLY A 308 -21.14 -9.75 9.26
CA GLY A 308 -20.76 -10.10 7.88
C GLY A 308 -19.40 -10.78 7.72
N SER A 309 -18.70 -11.08 8.82
CA SER A 309 -17.43 -11.79 8.78
C SER A 309 -17.51 -13.14 8.06
N ASP A 310 -18.59 -13.90 8.30
CA ASP A 310 -18.79 -15.23 7.70
C ASP A 310 -18.89 -15.16 6.17
N ALA A 311 -19.52 -14.09 5.64
CA ALA A 311 -19.65 -13.88 4.21
C ALA A 311 -18.30 -13.51 3.56
N ALA A 312 -17.47 -12.77 4.30
CA ALA A 312 -16.19 -12.29 3.82
C ALA A 312 -15.10 -13.36 3.88
N MET A 313 -15.07 -14.13 4.98
CA MET A 313 -14.05 -15.17 5.20
C MET A 313 -14.40 -16.50 4.52
N GLY A 314 -15.59 -16.59 3.91
CA GLY A 314 -16.10 -17.82 3.34
C GLY A 314 -16.40 -18.86 4.41
N LYS A 315 -17.02 -19.98 4.01
CA LYS A 315 -17.14 -21.17 4.85
C LYS A 315 -15.92 -22.09 4.71
N SER A 316 -14.78 -21.54 4.40
CA SER A 316 -13.55 -22.28 4.30
C SER A 316 -13.11 -22.65 5.72
N ASP A 317 -12.85 -23.92 5.96
CA ASP A 317 -12.17 -24.40 7.17
C ASP A 317 -10.70 -23.94 7.19
N ASP A 318 -10.28 -23.09 6.26
CA ASP A 318 -8.97 -22.51 6.19
C ASP A 318 -8.81 -21.39 7.23
N ALA A 319 -8.45 -21.83 8.45
CA ALA A 319 -8.12 -20.97 9.57
C ALA A 319 -6.98 -19.96 9.26
N TRP A 320 -6.21 -20.23 8.22
CA TRP A 320 -5.13 -19.35 7.75
C TRP A 320 -5.67 -18.11 7.08
N ALA A 321 -6.66 -18.22 6.19
CA ALA A 321 -7.29 -17.07 5.56
C ALA A 321 -7.96 -16.16 6.61
N ALA A 322 -8.64 -16.74 7.60
CA ALA A 322 -9.21 -15.97 8.71
C ALA A 322 -8.14 -15.25 9.54
N GLY A 323 -6.99 -15.88 9.78
CA GLY A 323 -5.85 -15.29 10.50
C GLY A 323 -5.28 -14.07 9.81
N TYR A 324 -5.21 -14.07 8.50
CA TYR A 324 -4.70 -12.94 7.71
C TYR A 324 -5.52 -11.65 7.89
N PHE A 325 -6.82 -11.77 8.09
CA PHE A 325 -7.69 -10.61 8.21
C PHE A 325 -7.78 -10.04 9.62
N ASN A 326 -7.20 -10.72 10.59
CA ASN A 326 -7.35 -10.39 12.00
C ASN A 326 -6.00 -10.21 12.72
N GLU A 327 -4.92 -9.99 11.98
CA GLU A 327 -3.63 -9.67 12.57
C GLU A 327 -3.73 -8.36 13.35
N CYS A 328 -3.20 -8.35 14.57
CA CYS A 328 -3.01 -7.13 15.34
C CYS A 328 -1.64 -6.55 14.97
N MET A 329 -1.64 -5.44 14.26
CA MET A 329 -0.42 -4.75 13.86
C MET A 329 -0.05 -3.68 14.87
N ASN A 330 1.24 -3.60 15.18
CA ASN A 330 1.79 -2.59 16.07
C ASN A 330 2.41 -1.47 15.24
N GLY A 331 1.59 -0.66 14.63
CA GLY A 331 2.07 0.43 13.83
C GLY A 331 0.94 1.24 13.22
N PHE A 332 1.28 2.44 12.85
CA PHE A 332 0.38 3.40 12.23
C PHE A 332 1.00 3.92 10.93
N GLU A 333 1.76 3.07 10.27
CA GLU A 333 2.57 3.42 9.12
C GLU A 333 1.74 3.95 7.97
N TYR A 334 0.47 3.58 7.95
CA TYR A 334 -0.39 3.76 6.79
C TYR A 334 -1.36 4.92 6.90
N GLN A 335 -1.67 5.35 8.13
CA GLN A 335 -2.72 6.36 8.34
C GLN A 335 -2.18 7.62 9.05
#